data_8d9dbf2f1ff11a20a33c40f14989e1f6
#
_entry.id   8d9dbf2f1ff11a20a33c40f14989e1f6
#
_cell.length_a   1.000
_cell.length_b   1.000
_cell.length_c   1.000
_cell.angle_alpha   90.00
_cell.angle_beta   90.00
_cell.angle_gamma   90.00
#
_symmetry.space_group_name_H-M   'P 1'
#
loop_
_entity.id
_entity.type
_entity.pdbx_description
1 polymer ?
#
loop_
_entity_poly.entity_id
_entity_poly.type
_entity_poly.pdbx_seq_one_letter_code
_entity_poly.pdbx_strand_id
1 'polypeptide(L)'
;MTDQTSVIQDVQRGMIPAHIYNDKEIFELEKERLFGRSWLFVAHESEVPEAGDYVVRRVLEDSFIISRDEKGEIRALFNMCLHRGMQVCRAEMGNASHFRCPYHGWSYRNDGRIVGLPFHKEAYGGEEGFKKKGQTLLPAPSLGIYNGLIFISLDPDAEPLEDFLGDFKFYMDYYTKQSADGIELRGPQRWRVKANWKIGAENFAGDMYHTPQTHTSVVEIGLFREPKAEKRKDGTTYWAGNGGGTTYKLPEGSLEDRLRYVGYPDEMIGRMKEQWTQQQLDVVGKDGFMVSAASLFPNMSFVHNWPRVEEGSDEVLPFISIRMWQPISENETEVLSWFAVDKNASEEYKALSYKAYLMCFGSGGMFEQDDVENWVSLTNTAAGSMARRLLLNGRMGLLEDGQNVVEPLTAKEYSGPGSTRIGYSEYNQRELLFRWADHLERPVQAAAQLHVGIDPVQAGAVAGGDAAPSVGSAATVPAAMMSQEA
;
A
#
# COMPACT_ATOMS: atom_id res chain seq x y z
N MET A 1 21.92 12.95 -14.43
CA MET A 1 21.86 12.08 -13.24
C MET A 1 21.92 12.99 -12.03
N THR A 2 20.83 13.14 -11.32
CA THR A 2 20.78 13.79 -10.02
C THR A 2 21.68 12.98 -9.09
N ASP A 3 22.60 13.60 -8.42
CA ASP A 3 23.48 12.94 -7.44
C ASP A 3 22.61 12.47 -6.27
N GLN A 4 22.27 11.17 -6.25
CA GLN A 4 21.36 10.56 -5.27
C GLN A 4 21.93 10.66 -3.85
N THR A 5 23.26 10.64 -3.71
CA THR A 5 23.95 10.84 -2.43
C THR A 5 23.61 12.21 -1.83
N SER A 6 23.32 13.21 -2.67
CA SER A 6 22.90 14.52 -2.21
C SER A 6 21.48 14.54 -1.64
N VAL A 7 20.56 13.72 -2.17
CA VAL A 7 19.16 13.68 -1.71
C VAL A 7 19.04 13.14 -0.28
N ILE A 8 19.73 12.05 0.04
CA ILE A 8 19.75 11.52 1.43
C ILE A 8 20.31 12.56 2.40
N GLN A 9 21.43 13.20 2.04
CA GLN A 9 22.04 14.22 2.89
C GLN A 9 21.13 15.44 3.06
N ASP A 10 20.40 15.83 2.03
CA ASP A 10 19.45 16.92 2.10
C ASP A 10 18.27 16.56 3.02
N VAL A 11 17.67 15.38 2.85
CA VAL A 11 16.57 14.89 3.70
C VAL A 11 17.00 14.77 5.16
N GLN A 12 18.22 14.30 5.43
CA GLN A 12 18.77 14.23 6.80
C GLN A 12 18.85 15.60 7.47
N ARG A 13 19.11 16.65 6.69
CA ARG A 13 19.12 18.04 7.18
C ARG A 13 17.74 18.68 7.19
N GLY A 14 16.70 17.93 6.85
CA GLY A 14 15.33 18.42 6.73
C GLY A 14 15.10 19.31 5.51
N MET A 15 15.93 19.14 4.46
CA MET A 15 15.77 19.84 3.18
C MET A 15 15.26 18.86 2.13
N ILE A 16 14.18 19.20 1.47
CA ILE A 16 13.48 18.28 0.53
C ILE A 16 13.61 18.87 -0.87
N PRO A 17 14.31 18.19 -1.80
CA PRO A 17 14.35 18.63 -3.19
C PRO A 17 12.97 18.61 -3.83
N ALA A 18 12.44 19.76 -4.24
CA ALA A 18 11.06 19.88 -4.72
C ALA A 18 10.77 18.99 -5.94
N HIS A 19 11.76 18.70 -6.78
CA HIS A 19 11.59 17.90 -7.98
C HIS A 19 11.24 16.42 -7.73
N ILE A 20 11.50 15.88 -6.53
CA ILE A 20 11.17 14.48 -6.21
C ILE A 20 9.69 14.17 -6.34
N TYR A 21 8.83 15.18 -6.28
CA TYR A 21 7.38 15.04 -6.40
C TYR A 21 6.84 15.15 -7.83
N ASN A 22 7.71 15.37 -8.83
CA ASN A 22 7.30 15.37 -10.23
C ASN A 22 8.52 15.20 -11.16
N ASP A 23 9.16 14.04 -11.09
CA ASP A 23 10.32 13.71 -11.91
C ASP A 23 10.18 12.30 -12.48
N LYS A 24 10.13 12.20 -13.80
CA LYS A 24 9.94 10.94 -14.50
C LYS A 24 11.13 9.97 -14.33
N GLU A 25 12.36 10.49 -14.30
CA GLU A 25 13.55 9.62 -14.15
C GLU A 25 13.57 9.01 -12.75
N ILE A 26 13.19 9.79 -11.73
CA ILE A 26 13.01 9.28 -10.37
C ILE A 26 11.92 8.22 -10.32
N PHE A 27 10.78 8.45 -11.00
CA PHE A 27 9.71 7.47 -11.03
C PHE A 27 10.14 6.13 -11.67
N GLU A 28 10.92 6.16 -12.75
CA GLU A 28 11.46 4.92 -13.33
C GLU A 28 12.40 4.18 -12.34
N LEU A 29 13.20 4.90 -11.55
CA LEU A 29 13.99 4.30 -10.49
C LEU A 29 13.12 3.73 -9.36
N GLU A 30 12.05 4.41 -8.98
CA GLU A 30 11.08 3.92 -7.98
C GLU A 30 10.47 2.59 -8.41
N LYS A 31 10.10 2.44 -9.68
CA LYS A 31 9.56 1.17 -10.21
C LYS A 31 10.52 0.01 -10.00
N GLU A 32 11.79 0.19 -10.31
CA GLU A 32 12.79 -0.87 -10.25
C GLU A 32 13.31 -1.12 -8.82
N ARG A 33 13.60 -0.05 -8.09
CA ARG A 33 14.36 -0.14 -6.85
C ARG A 33 13.51 -0.11 -5.60
N LEU A 34 12.29 0.43 -5.71
CA LEU A 34 11.37 0.53 -4.59
C LEU A 34 10.21 -0.47 -4.76
N PHE A 35 9.32 -0.24 -5.72
CA PHE A 35 8.12 -1.07 -5.88
C PHE A 35 8.45 -2.50 -6.33
N GLY A 36 9.50 -2.67 -7.12
CA GLY A 36 10.00 -3.98 -7.52
C GLY A 36 10.63 -4.81 -6.41
N ARG A 37 10.85 -4.21 -5.22
CA ARG A 37 11.59 -4.86 -4.13
C ARG A 37 10.94 -4.80 -2.75
N SER A 38 9.92 -3.97 -2.60
CA SER A 38 9.22 -3.85 -1.33
C SER A 38 8.07 -4.85 -1.24
N TRP A 39 7.65 -5.12 -0.02
CA TRP A 39 6.35 -5.71 0.23
C TRP A 39 5.25 -4.68 -0.05
N LEU A 40 4.28 -5.06 -0.86
CA LEU A 40 3.20 -4.19 -1.30
C LEU A 40 1.86 -4.78 -0.86
N PHE A 41 1.06 -4.00 -0.19
CA PHE A 41 -0.32 -4.35 0.11
C PHE A 41 -1.13 -4.41 -1.19
N VAL A 42 -1.93 -5.48 -1.36
CA VAL A 42 -2.72 -5.67 -2.59
C VAL A 42 -4.19 -5.99 -2.34
N ALA A 43 -4.54 -6.70 -1.26
CA ALA A 43 -5.90 -7.12 -0.98
C ALA A 43 -6.06 -7.56 0.48
N HIS A 44 -7.28 -7.95 0.86
CA HIS A 44 -7.57 -8.58 2.14
C HIS A 44 -8.33 -9.90 1.93
N GLU A 45 -8.15 -10.87 2.83
CA GLU A 45 -8.80 -12.17 2.74
C GLU A 45 -10.34 -12.11 2.68
N SER A 46 -10.95 -11.07 3.29
CA SER A 46 -12.40 -10.87 3.20
C SER A 46 -12.93 -10.47 1.82
N GLU A 47 -12.04 -10.13 0.88
CA GLU A 47 -12.43 -9.88 -0.51
C GLU A 47 -12.50 -11.16 -1.34
N VAL A 48 -11.94 -12.25 -0.80
CA VAL A 48 -11.92 -13.59 -1.42
C VAL A 48 -12.27 -14.66 -0.36
N PRO A 49 -13.47 -14.57 0.25
CA PRO A 49 -13.83 -15.42 1.39
C PRO A 49 -14.01 -16.90 1.04
N GLU A 50 -14.50 -17.21 -0.16
CA GLU A 50 -14.85 -18.56 -0.57
C GLU A 50 -13.89 -19.13 -1.62
N ALA A 51 -13.82 -20.45 -1.69
CA ALA A 51 -13.05 -21.12 -2.75
C ALA A 51 -13.55 -20.70 -4.14
N GLY A 52 -12.61 -20.32 -5.00
CA GLY A 52 -12.88 -19.78 -6.32
C GLY A 52 -12.99 -18.26 -6.37
N ASP A 53 -13.17 -17.58 -5.25
CA ASP A 53 -13.20 -16.12 -5.23
C ASP A 53 -11.87 -15.54 -5.68
N TYR A 54 -11.94 -14.45 -6.42
CA TYR A 54 -10.77 -13.72 -6.87
C TYR A 54 -11.02 -12.22 -7.00
N VAL A 55 -9.95 -11.45 -6.85
CA VAL A 55 -9.86 -10.04 -7.21
C VAL A 55 -8.64 -9.82 -8.08
N VAL A 56 -8.72 -8.88 -9.02
CA VAL A 56 -7.58 -8.47 -9.85
C VAL A 56 -7.02 -7.16 -9.30
N ARG A 57 -5.71 -7.15 -9.05
CA ARG A 57 -4.98 -5.98 -8.54
C ARG A 57 -3.80 -5.66 -9.44
N ARG A 58 -3.44 -4.40 -9.47
CA ARG A 58 -2.25 -3.92 -10.19
C ARG A 58 -1.16 -3.55 -9.20
N VAL A 59 0.06 -3.83 -9.61
CA VAL A 59 1.27 -3.30 -9.00
C VAL A 59 2.03 -2.65 -10.15
N LEU A 60 2.03 -1.33 -10.20
CA LEU A 60 2.49 -0.55 -11.35
C LEU A 60 1.74 -0.99 -12.63
N GLU A 61 2.46 -1.40 -13.66
CA GLU A 61 1.90 -1.92 -14.92
C GLU A 61 1.46 -3.39 -14.82
N ASP A 62 1.96 -4.14 -13.84
CA ASP A 62 1.70 -5.58 -13.70
C ASP A 62 0.35 -5.86 -13.07
N SER A 63 -0.34 -6.86 -13.61
CA SER A 63 -1.66 -7.29 -13.13
C SER A 63 -1.54 -8.65 -12.44
N PHE A 64 -2.13 -8.78 -11.25
CA PHE A 64 -2.17 -10.02 -10.47
C PHE A 64 -3.61 -10.44 -10.19
N ILE A 65 -3.86 -11.75 -10.28
CA ILE A 65 -5.08 -12.38 -9.80
C ILE A 65 -4.80 -12.85 -8.38
N ILE A 66 -5.46 -12.23 -7.41
CA ILE A 66 -5.45 -12.69 -6.02
C ILE A 66 -6.66 -13.57 -5.84
N SER A 67 -6.46 -14.86 -5.57
CA SER A 67 -7.57 -15.85 -5.51
C SER A 67 -7.46 -16.76 -4.29
N ARG A 68 -8.60 -17.23 -3.82
CA ARG A 68 -8.65 -18.39 -2.91
C ARG A 68 -8.84 -19.63 -3.73
N ASP A 69 -7.87 -20.52 -3.70
CA ASP A 69 -7.92 -21.77 -4.47
C ASP A 69 -8.89 -22.79 -3.85
N GLU A 70 -9.12 -23.92 -4.53
CA GLU A 70 -10.02 -25.01 -4.08
C GLU A 70 -9.59 -25.66 -2.76
N LYS A 71 -8.39 -25.38 -2.27
CA LYS A 71 -7.88 -25.85 -0.99
C LYS A 71 -8.02 -24.83 0.13
N GLY A 72 -8.52 -23.63 -0.19
CA GLY A 72 -8.62 -22.51 0.71
C GLY A 72 -7.34 -21.65 0.81
N GLU A 73 -6.32 -21.96 0.01
CA GLU A 73 -5.05 -21.22 0.01
C GLU A 73 -5.16 -19.94 -0.82
N ILE A 74 -4.59 -18.86 -0.33
CA ILE A 74 -4.47 -17.61 -1.09
C ILE A 74 -3.35 -17.73 -2.12
N ARG A 75 -3.65 -17.33 -3.35
CA ARG A 75 -2.71 -17.25 -4.48
C ARG A 75 -2.62 -15.84 -5.01
N ALA A 76 -1.44 -15.44 -5.42
CA ALA A 76 -1.20 -14.24 -6.20
C ALA A 76 -0.54 -14.64 -7.51
N LEU A 77 -1.27 -14.61 -8.60
CA LEU A 77 -0.85 -15.12 -9.89
C LEU A 77 -0.72 -13.98 -10.89
N PHE A 78 0.41 -13.88 -11.57
CA PHE A 78 0.60 -12.90 -12.64
C PHE A 78 -0.42 -13.15 -13.75
N ASN A 79 -1.22 -12.14 -14.06
CA ASN A 79 -2.39 -12.25 -14.94
C ASN A 79 -1.99 -12.25 -16.41
N MET A 80 -1.04 -13.09 -16.78
CA MET A 80 -0.48 -13.18 -18.12
C MET A 80 -0.45 -14.63 -18.60
N CYS A 81 -1.09 -14.89 -19.74
CA CYS A 81 -1.11 -16.21 -20.37
C CYS A 81 0.29 -16.65 -20.82
N LEU A 82 0.70 -17.86 -20.46
CA LEU A 82 2.01 -18.42 -20.81
C LEU A 82 2.23 -18.59 -22.32
N HIS A 83 1.18 -18.52 -23.14
CA HIS A 83 1.29 -18.70 -24.59
C HIS A 83 1.86 -17.46 -25.29
N ARG A 84 1.19 -16.31 -25.20
CA ARG A 84 1.54 -15.05 -25.87
C ARG A 84 1.25 -13.81 -25.03
N GLY A 85 1.28 -13.92 -23.72
CA GLY A 85 1.18 -12.75 -22.84
C GLY A 85 -0.21 -12.12 -22.70
N MET A 86 -1.26 -12.72 -23.29
CA MET A 86 -2.61 -12.16 -23.16
C MET A 86 -3.07 -12.19 -21.71
N GLN A 87 -3.69 -11.11 -21.24
CA GLN A 87 -4.35 -11.07 -19.96
C GLN A 87 -5.40 -12.17 -19.83
N VAL A 88 -5.27 -13.05 -18.84
CA VAL A 88 -6.10 -14.24 -18.69
C VAL A 88 -7.46 -13.90 -18.08
N CYS A 89 -7.46 -13.11 -17.01
CA CYS A 89 -8.65 -12.61 -16.33
C CYS A 89 -8.83 -11.12 -16.61
N ARG A 90 -9.99 -10.72 -17.16
CA ARG A 90 -10.33 -9.33 -17.50
C ARG A 90 -11.38 -8.72 -16.58
N ALA A 91 -12.03 -9.53 -15.78
CA ALA A 91 -12.96 -9.05 -14.75
C ALA A 91 -12.16 -8.63 -13.51
N GLU A 92 -12.62 -7.60 -12.82
CA GLU A 92 -11.95 -7.09 -11.63
C GLU A 92 -12.11 -7.99 -10.41
N MET A 93 -13.22 -8.74 -10.35
CA MET A 93 -13.55 -9.67 -9.28
C MET A 93 -14.57 -10.71 -9.74
N GLY A 94 -14.68 -11.80 -9.02
CA GLY A 94 -15.68 -12.83 -9.26
C GLY A 94 -15.34 -14.13 -8.56
N ASN A 95 -16.07 -15.21 -8.96
CA ASN A 95 -15.80 -16.57 -8.50
C ASN A 95 -15.58 -17.47 -9.72
N ALA A 96 -14.47 -18.18 -9.76
CA ALA A 96 -14.11 -19.06 -10.87
C ALA A 96 -13.14 -20.16 -10.40
N SER A 97 -13.42 -21.39 -10.75
CA SER A 97 -12.51 -22.52 -10.57
C SER A 97 -11.39 -22.55 -11.63
N HIS A 98 -11.60 -21.87 -12.77
CA HIS A 98 -10.67 -21.83 -13.89
C HIS A 98 -10.68 -20.48 -14.58
N PHE A 99 -9.50 -20.05 -15.01
CA PHE A 99 -9.31 -18.89 -15.88
C PHE A 99 -8.99 -19.37 -17.30
N ARG A 100 -9.79 -18.96 -18.28
CA ARG A 100 -9.59 -19.32 -19.70
C ARG A 100 -9.09 -18.11 -20.48
N CYS A 101 -7.91 -18.23 -21.04
CA CYS A 101 -7.36 -17.21 -21.93
C CYS A 101 -8.29 -16.94 -23.13
N PRO A 102 -8.74 -15.70 -23.34
CA PRO A 102 -9.70 -15.42 -24.42
C PRO A 102 -9.07 -15.49 -25.82
N TYR A 103 -7.74 -15.54 -25.93
CA TYR A 103 -7.07 -15.55 -27.23
C TYR A 103 -7.05 -16.94 -27.86
N HIS A 104 -6.48 -17.95 -27.20
CA HIS A 104 -6.34 -19.31 -27.75
C HIS A 104 -6.92 -20.40 -26.84
N GLY A 105 -7.66 -20.03 -25.80
CA GLY A 105 -8.37 -20.97 -24.95
C GLY A 105 -7.52 -21.77 -23.96
N TRP A 106 -6.24 -21.41 -23.75
CA TRP A 106 -5.46 -22.01 -22.68
C TRP A 106 -6.18 -21.78 -21.36
N SER A 107 -6.32 -22.84 -20.55
CA SER A 107 -7.10 -22.78 -19.33
C SER A 107 -6.26 -23.16 -18.13
N TYR A 108 -6.37 -22.36 -17.10
CA TYR A 108 -5.64 -22.48 -15.84
C TYR A 108 -6.62 -22.64 -14.69
N ARG A 109 -6.30 -23.48 -13.71
CA ARG A 109 -7.05 -23.50 -12.45
C ARG A 109 -6.80 -22.22 -11.66
N ASN A 110 -7.62 -21.99 -10.65
CA ASN A 110 -7.42 -20.85 -9.73
C ASN A 110 -6.16 -20.96 -8.84
N ASP A 111 -5.50 -22.12 -8.80
CA ASP A 111 -4.16 -22.31 -8.24
C ASP A 111 -3.03 -22.04 -9.25
N GLY A 112 -3.36 -21.59 -10.46
CA GLY A 112 -2.43 -21.25 -11.54
C GLY A 112 -2.10 -22.38 -12.49
N ARG A 113 -2.25 -23.67 -12.13
CA ARG A 113 -1.85 -24.80 -12.97
C ARG A 113 -2.61 -24.86 -14.28
N ILE A 114 -1.91 -25.10 -15.40
CA ILE A 114 -2.53 -25.31 -16.70
C ILE A 114 -3.28 -26.65 -16.73
N VAL A 115 -4.53 -26.64 -17.19
CA VAL A 115 -5.37 -27.83 -17.30
C VAL A 115 -5.95 -28.03 -18.69
N GLY A 116 -6.18 -26.97 -19.44
CA GLY A 116 -6.73 -26.99 -20.78
C GLY A 116 -5.77 -26.39 -21.81
N LEU A 117 -5.46 -27.19 -22.84
CA LEU A 117 -4.64 -26.78 -23.98
C LEU A 117 -5.35 -27.26 -25.26
N PRO A 118 -6.00 -26.35 -26.02
CA PRO A 118 -6.65 -26.74 -27.26
C PRO A 118 -5.65 -27.37 -28.24
N PHE A 119 -6.08 -28.42 -28.91
CA PHE A 119 -5.27 -29.20 -29.85
C PHE A 119 -3.94 -29.71 -29.28
N HIS A 120 -3.95 -30.07 -27.97
CA HIS A 120 -2.73 -30.47 -27.25
C HIS A 120 -2.02 -31.65 -27.95
N LYS A 121 -2.78 -32.66 -28.40
CA LYS A 121 -2.24 -33.83 -29.10
C LYS A 121 -1.78 -33.48 -30.52
N GLU A 122 -2.63 -32.77 -31.26
CA GLU A 122 -2.45 -32.50 -32.69
C GLU A 122 -1.38 -31.43 -32.96
N ALA A 123 -1.34 -30.37 -32.13
CA ALA A 123 -0.46 -29.24 -32.33
C ALA A 123 0.81 -29.25 -31.48
N TYR A 124 0.77 -29.93 -30.32
CA TYR A 124 1.87 -29.92 -29.37
C TYR A 124 2.46 -31.32 -29.10
N GLY A 125 2.00 -32.35 -29.83
CA GLY A 125 2.47 -33.75 -29.64
C GLY A 125 2.04 -34.38 -28.31
N GLY A 126 1.02 -33.85 -27.66
CA GLY A 126 0.53 -34.30 -26.37
C GLY A 126 1.56 -34.11 -25.24
N GLU A 127 1.52 -35.03 -24.24
CA GLU A 127 2.45 -34.96 -23.09
C GLU A 127 3.92 -35.23 -23.46
N GLU A 128 4.19 -35.85 -24.63
CA GLU A 128 5.55 -36.09 -25.11
C GLU A 128 6.20 -34.77 -25.64
N GLY A 129 5.39 -33.92 -26.30
CA GLY A 129 5.85 -32.66 -26.85
C GLY A 129 5.70 -31.46 -25.92
N PHE A 130 4.59 -31.39 -25.19
CA PHE A 130 4.35 -30.34 -24.20
C PHE A 130 3.74 -30.92 -22.92
N LYS A 131 4.53 -31.00 -21.89
CA LYS A 131 4.08 -31.48 -20.57
C LYS A 131 3.32 -30.37 -19.83
N LYS A 132 2.03 -30.59 -19.58
CA LYS A 132 1.22 -29.67 -18.77
C LYS A 132 1.61 -29.69 -17.29
N LYS A 133 2.09 -30.85 -16.79
CA LYS A 133 2.53 -30.98 -15.41
C LYS A 133 3.71 -30.06 -15.13
N GLY A 134 3.60 -29.24 -14.11
CA GLY A 134 4.60 -28.22 -13.74
C GLY A 134 4.43 -26.87 -14.42
N GLN A 135 3.52 -26.75 -15.42
CA GLN A 135 3.21 -25.47 -16.03
C GLN A 135 2.14 -24.73 -15.22
N THR A 136 2.45 -23.50 -14.81
CA THR A 136 1.56 -22.66 -14.01
C THR A 136 1.67 -21.21 -14.41
N LEU A 137 0.60 -20.42 -14.28
CA LEU A 137 0.72 -18.97 -14.26
C LEU A 137 1.81 -18.61 -13.26
N LEU A 138 2.61 -17.61 -13.60
CA LEU A 138 3.72 -17.20 -12.75
C LEU A 138 3.14 -16.68 -11.41
N PRO A 139 3.48 -17.27 -10.27
CA PRO A 139 3.11 -16.69 -8.98
C PRO A 139 3.93 -15.42 -8.71
N ALA A 140 3.40 -14.52 -7.89
CA ALA A 140 4.24 -13.49 -7.29
C ALA A 140 5.43 -14.17 -6.58
N PRO A 141 6.65 -13.64 -6.72
CA PRO A 141 7.84 -14.23 -6.10
C PRO A 141 7.71 -14.44 -4.59
N SER A 142 7.06 -13.49 -3.91
CA SER A 142 6.78 -13.60 -2.49
C SER A 142 5.33 -13.20 -2.20
N LEU A 143 4.68 -13.95 -1.30
CA LEU A 143 3.32 -13.74 -0.80
C LEU A 143 3.34 -13.87 0.71
N GLY A 144 2.76 -12.91 1.41
CA GLY A 144 2.64 -12.93 2.87
C GLY A 144 1.28 -12.38 3.32
N ILE A 145 0.81 -12.84 4.46
CA ILE A 145 -0.48 -12.42 5.04
C ILE A 145 -0.26 -12.01 6.49
N TYR A 146 -0.78 -10.86 6.87
CA TYR A 146 -0.78 -10.38 8.25
C TYR A 146 -2.18 -9.88 8.63
N ASN A 147 -2.82 -10.48 9.62
CA ASN A 147 -4.20 -10.17 10.05
C ASN A 147 -5.19 -10.08 8.87
N GLY A 148 -5.09 -11.00 7.89
CA GLY A 148 -5.91 -11.01 6.69
C GLY A 148 -5.49 -10.04 5.58
N LEU A 149 -4.58 -9.11 5.85
CA LEU A 149 -3.98 -8.22 4.85
C LEU A 149 -3.00 -9.02 3.98
N ILE A 150 -3.20 -8.99 2.67
CA ILE A 150 -2.42 -9.75 1.69
C ILE A 150 -1.37 -8.82 1.08
N PHE A 151 -0.12 -9.24 1.19
CA PHE A 151 1.04 -8.55 0.63
C PHE A 151 1.75 -9.42 -0.39
N ILE A 152 2.30 -8.81 -1.42
CA ILE A 152 3.20 -9.46 -2.37
C ILE A 152 4.51 -8.68 -2.47
N SER A 153 5.59 -9.36 -2.81
CA SER A 153 6.81 -8.72 -3.29
C SER A 153 7.21 -9.30 -4.63
N LEU A 154 7.72 -8.45 -5.51
CA LEU A 154 8.27 -8.86 -6.80
C LEU A 154 9.74 -9.31 -6.68
N ASP A 155 10.33 -9.15 -5.50
CA ASP A 155 11.68 -9.62 -5.17
C ASP A 155 11.64 -11.05 -4.63
N PRO A 156 12.28 -12.02 -5.30
CA PRO A 156 12.38 -13.39 -4.78
C PRO A 156 13.23 -13.50 -3.52
N ASP A 157 14.12 -12.52 -3.29
CA ASP A 157 15.00 -12.45 -2.13
C ASP A 157 14.46 -11.51 -1.04
N ALA A 158 13.16 -11.14 -1.11
CA ALA A 158 12.54 -10.30 -0.10
C ALA A 158 12.68 -10.91 1.30
N GLU A 159 12.99 -10.07 2.28
CA GLU A 159 12.97 -10.48 3.68
C GLU A 159 11.57 -11.00 4.08
N PRO A 160 11.45 -11.86 5.11
CA PRO A 160 10.15 -12.30 5.60
C PRO A 160 9.23 -11.11 5.89
N LEU A 161 7.92 -11.21 5.54
CA LEU A 161 6.95 -10.14 5.78
C LEU A 161 6.93 -9.66 7.24
N GLU A 162 7.04 -10.59 8.18
CA GLU A 162 7.08 -10.29 9.61
C GLU A 162 8.25 -9.37 10.01
N ASP A 163 9.40 -9.57 9.39
CA ASP A 163 10.61 -8.75 9.63
C ASP A 163 10.46 -7.38 8.96
N PHE A 164 9.90 -7.35 7.73
CA PHE A 164 9.57 -6.10 7.03
C PHE A 164 8.59 -5.24 7.82
N LEU A 165 7.53 -5.81 8.35
CA LEU A 165 6.54 -5.08 9.17
C LEU A 165 7.16 -4.57 10.48
N GLY A 166 8.07 -5.35 11.08
CA GLY A 166 8.77 -5.00 12.31
C GLY A 166 7.84 -4.54 13.42
N ASP A 167 8.24 -3.50 14.14
CA ASP A 167 7.45 -2.93 15.25
C ASP A 167 6.17 -2.24 14.79
N PHE A 168 5.99 -1.95 13.51
CA PHE A 168 4.75 -1.35 13.02
C PHE A 168 3.53 -2.27 13.17
N LYS A 169 3.75 -3.59 13.29
CA LYS A 169 2.71 -4.58 13.63
C LYS A 169 1.90 -4.20 14.86
N PHE A 170 2.58 -3.66 15.86
CA PHE A 170 1.96 -3.20 17.10
C PHE A 170 0.82 -2.20 16.83
N TYR A 171 1.06 -1.27 15.91
CA TYR A 171 0.08 -0.25 15.53
C TYR A 171 -0.96 -0.76 14.53
N MET A 172 -0.57 -1.68 13.64
CA MET A 172 -1.52 -2.32 12.71
C MET A 172 -2.63 -3.07 13.43
N ASP A 173 -2.32 -3.68 14.57
CA ASP A 173 -3.30 -4.44 15.36
C ASP A 173 -4.48 -3.59 15.83
N TYR A 174 -4.30 -2.30 16.11
CA TYR A 174 -5.41 -1.41 16.47
C TYR A 174 -6.45 -1.27 15.35
N TYR A 175 -6.02 -1.36 14.09
CA TYR A 175 -6.90 -1.25 12.94
C TYR A 175 -7.50 -2.59 12.52
N THR A 176 -6.80 -3.70 12.79
CA THR A 176 -7.10 -5.00 12.16
C THR A 176 -7.48 -6.09 13.16
N LYS A 177 -7.28 -5.87 14.47
CA LYS A 177 -7.43 -6.92 15.50
C LYS A 177 -8.31 -6.45 16.67
N GLN A 178 -9.51 -5.99 16.35
CA GLN A 178 -10.50 -5.57 17.35
C GLN A 178 -11.29 -6.75 17.93
N SER A 179 -11.29 -7.90 17.25
CA SER A 179 -11.82 -9.18 17.70
C SER A 179 -10.97 -10.34 17.18
N ALA A 180 -11.23 -11.55 17.65
CA ALA A 180 -10.53 -12.77 17.23
C ALA A 180 -10.73 -13.09 15.74
N ASP A 181 -11.89 -12.75 15.19
CA ASP A 181 -12.21 -12.98 13.76
C ASP A 181 -11.67 -11.90 12.84
N GLY A 182 -11.06 -10.83 13.42
CA GLY A 182 -10.46 -9.73 12.66
C GLY A 182 -11.50 -8.85 11.98
N ILE A 183 -11.10 -8.26 10.87
CA ILE A 183 -11.91 -7.27 10.12
C ILE A 183 -12.47 -7.84 8.81
N GLU A 184 -13.54 -7.22 8.33
CA GLU A 184 -14.01 -7.31 6.95
C GLU A 184 -13.79 -5.97 6.24
N LEU A 185 -13.51 -6.03 4.93
CA LEU A 185 -13.39 -4.85 4.09
C LEU A 185 -14.63 -4.69 3.19
N ARG A 186 -15.08 -3.44 3.02
CA ARG A 186 -16.10 -3.05 2.04
C ARG A 186 -15.48 -2.08 1.05
N GLY A 187 -15.60 -2.36 -0.23
CA GLY A 187 -14.96 -1.60 -1.30
C GLY A 187 -14.15 -2.49 -2.24
N PRO A 188 -13.09 -1.96 -2.90
CA PRO A 188 -12.58 -0.58 -2.75
C PRO A 188 -13.44 0.44 -3.50
N GLN A 189 -13.49 1.66 -2.99
CA GLN A 189 -13.71 2.82 -3.84
C GLN A 189 -12.38 3.12 -4.55
N ARG A 190 -12.48 3.58 -5.80
CA ARG A 190 -11.30 3.83 -6.63
C ARG A 190 -11.43 5.17 -7.34
N TRP A 191 -10.39 5.98 -7.29
CA TRP A 191 -10.31 7.22 -8.05
C TRP A 191 -8.85 7.54 -8.39
N ARG A 192 -8.64 8.46 -9.31
CA ARG A 192 -7.32 8.93 -9.70
C ARG A 192 -7.12 10.36 -9.27
N VAL A 193 -5.94 10.62 -8.75
CA VAL A 193 -5.49 11.94 -8.32
C VAL A 193 -4.27 12.32 -9.14
N LYS A 194 -4.25 13.52 -9.67
CA LYS A 194 -3.08 14.04 -10.39
C LYS A 194 -2.02 14.54 -9.40
N ALA A 195 -1.56 13.63 -8.59
CA ALA A 195 -0.58 13.87 -7.55
C ALA A 195 0.44 12.73 -7.48
N ASN A 196 1.65 13.06 -7.05
CA ASN A 196 2.69 12.08 -6.76
C ASN A 196 2.29 11.25 -5.54
N TRP A 197 2.49 9.93 -5.61
CA TRP A 197 2.09 8.98 -4.55
C TRP A 197 2.72 9.27 -3.18
N LYS A 198 3.96 9.81 -3.17
CA LYS A 198 4.67 10.13 -1.92
C LYS A 198 3.93 11.13 -1.05
N ILE A 199 3.25 12.10 -1.68
CA ILE A 199 2.56 13.17 -0.94
C ILE A 199 1.43 12.59 -0.10
N GLY A 200 0.59 11.73 -0.67
CA GLY A 200 -0.47 11.07 0.08
C GLY A 200 0.06 10.12 1.16
N ALA A 201 1.07 9.30 0.84
CA ALA A 201 1.70 8.40 1.82
C ALA A 201 2.35 9.18 2.98
N GLU A 202 3.00 10.29 2.68
CA GLU A 202 3.66 11.19 3.64
C GLU A 202 2.65 11.91 4.55
N ASN A 203 1.55 12.39 3.96
CA ASN A 203 0.45 13.03 4.68
C ASN A 203 -0.12 12.09 5.76
N PHE A 204 -0.40 10.83 5.40
CA PHE A 204 -0.92 9.84 6.33
C PHE A 204 0.13 9.31 7.32
N ALA A 205 1.42 9.38 6.99
CA ALA A 205 2.48 8.91 7.87
C ALA A 205 2.64 9.73 9.16
N GLY A 206 2.10 10.95 9.20
CA GLY A 206 2.20 11.74 10.43
C GLY A 206 2.03 13.24 10.29
N ASP A 207 1.41 13.73 9.23
CA ASP A 207 1.19 15.15 9.05
C ASP A 207 -0.01 15.66 9.86
N MET A 208 0.21 15.89 11.16
CA MET A 208 -0.79 16.56 12.00
C MET A 208 -0.85 18.07 11.77
N TYR A 209 0.17 18.66 11.13
CA TYR A 209 0.28 20.10 11.01
C TYR A 209 -0.71 20.68 9.99
N HIS A 210 -1.01 19.95 8.92
CA HIS A 210 -2.00 20.38 7.92
C HIS A 210 -3.42 20.39 8.46
N THR A 211 -3.77 19.44 9.36
CA THR A 211 -5.16 19.18 9.80
C THR A 211 -5.93 20.44 10.20
N PRO A 212 -5.42 21.33 11.08
CA PRO A 212 -6.16 22.51 11.51
C PRO A 212 -6.33 23.58 10.43
N GLN A 213 -5.55 23.54 9.37
CA GLN A 213 -5.61 24.52 8.29
C GLN A 213 -6.40 23.98 7.09
N THR A 214 -6.02 22.80 6.63
CA THR A 214 -6.63 22.15 5.46
C THR A 214 -8.09 21.78 5.74
N HIS A 215 -8.40 21.26 6.93
CA HIS A 215 -9.74 20.79 7.29
C HIS A 215 -10.51 21.79 8.17
N THR A 216 -10.24 23.07 8.06
CA THR A 216 -10.96 24.12 8.81
C THR A 216 -12.48 24.04 8.58
N SER A 217 -12.92 23.76 7.35
CA SER A 217 -14.34 23.62 6.99
C SER A 217 -15.05 22.56 7.82
N VAL A 218 -14.42 21.41 8.03
CA VAL A 218 -15.00 20.29 8.79
C VAL A 218 -15.17 20.65 10.28
N VAL A 219 -14.24 21.46 10.78
CA VAL A 219 -14.31 21.99 12.15
C VAL A 219 -15.41 23.04 12.28
N GLU A 220 -15.52 23.98 11.32
CA GLU A 220 -16.51 25.05 11.32
C GLU A 220 -17.96 24.54 11.27
N ILE A 221 -18.21 23.43 10.56
CA ILE A 221 -19.53 22.78 10.55
C ILE A 221 -19.75 21.83 11.73
N GLY A 222 -18.85 21.81 12.72
CA GLY A 222 -19.02 21.11 13.99
C GLY A 222 -18.93 19.60 13.94
N LEU A 223 -18.43 19.00 12.86
CA LEU A 223 -18.29 17.54 12.72
C LEU A 223 -17.13 16.96 13.54
N PHE A 224 -16.23 17.80 14.02
CA PHE A 224 -15.18 17.38 14.93
C PHE A 224 -15.35 17.98 16.31
N ARG A 225 -15.05 17.15 17.33
CA ARG A 225 -14.85 17.65 18.69
C ARG A 225 -13.54 18.43 18.68
N GLU A 226 -13.61 19.76 18.57
CA GLU A 226 -12.39 20.55 18.65
C GLU A 226 -11.75 20.45 20.03
N PRO A 227 -10.48 20.10 20.12
CA PRO A 227 -9.68 20.65 21.20
C PRO A 227 -9.50 22.14 20.90
N LYS A 228 -9.79 23.02 21.87
CA LYS A 228 -9.49 24.45 21.76
C LYS A 228 -8.07 24.61 21.25
N ALA A 229 -7.83 25.60 20.37
CA ALA A 229 -6.55 25.82 19.69
C ALA A 229 -5.31 25.76 20.62
N GLU A 230 -5.49 26.12 21.89
CA GLU A 230 -4.49 26.02 22.95
C GLU A 230 -4.14 24.58 23.38
N LYS A 231 -4.98 23.58 23.07
CA LYS A 231 -4.81 22.16 23.43
C LYS A 231 -4.35 21.29 22.27
N ARG A 232 -4.10 21.84 21.08
CA ARG A 232 -3.62 21.10 19.91
C ARG A 232 -2.20 20.53 20.04
N LYS A 233 -1.55 20.76 21.19
CA LYS A 233 -0.24 20.17 21.54
C LYS A 233 -0.33 18.71 22.02
N ASP A 234 -1.53 18.17 22.12
CA ASP A 234 -1.80 16.89 22.80
C ASP A 234 -1.76 15.66 21.85
N GLY A 235 -1.40 15.84 20.58
CA GLY A 235 -1.15 14.74 19.66
C GLY A 235 0.30 14.27 19.69
N THR A 236 0.52 13.03 19.29
CA THR A 236 1.85 12.47 19.10
C THR A 236 2.01 11.94 17.68
N THR A 237 3.24 11.93 17.22
CA THR A 237 3.66 11.19 16.03
C THR A 237 4.58 10.06 16.46
N TYR A 238 4.48 8.91 15.81
CA TYR A 238 5.35 7.76 16.05
C TYR A 238 5.89 7.22 14.74
N TRP A 239 7.12 6.69 14.80
CA TRP A 239 7.71 5.92 13.72
C TRP A 239 8.24 4.60 14.28
N ALA A 240 7.80 3.47 13.72
CA ALA A 240 8.12 2.13 14.17
C ALA A 240 8.32 1.18 12.99
N GLY A 241 9.45 0.52 12.92
CA GLY A 241 9.75 -0.37 11.79
C GLY A 241 9.69 0.36 10.43
N ASN A 242 8.87 -0.12 9.52
CA ASN A 242 8.66 0.43 8.18
C ASN A 242 7.45 1.37 8.05
N GLY A 243 6.93 1.89 9.16
CA GLY A 243 5.78 2.77 9.12
C GLY A 243 5.75 3.79 10.25
N GLY A 244 4.90 4.79 10.07
CA GLY A 244 4.66 5.81 11.05
C GLY A 244 3.23 6.30 11.03
N GLY A 245 2.85 7.01 12.08
CA GLY A 245 1.50 7.51 12.19
C GLY A 245 1.34 8.55 13.29
N THR A 246 0.09 8.88 13.55
CA THR A 246 -0.35 9.84 14.54
C THR A 246 -1.21 9.20 15.61
N THR A 247 -1.22 9.79 16.78
CA THR A 247 -2.18 9.47 17.84
C THR A 247 -2.82 10.75 18.36
N TYR A 248 -4.04 10.64 18.88
CA TYR A 248 -4.70 11.71 19.58
C TYR A 248 -4.73 11.46 21.08
N LYS A 249 -4.44 12.50 21.85
CA LYS A 249 -4.59 12.48 23.32
C LYS A 249 -6.08 12.41 23.66
N LEU A 250 -6.45 11.42 24.45
CA LEU A 250 -7.80 11.22 24.96
C LEU A 250 -7.99 11.92 26.31
N PRO A 251 -9.22 12.24 26.70
CA PRO A 251 -9.52 12.77 28.03
C PRO A 251 -9.06 11.82 29.14
N GLU A 252 -8.91 12.35 30.37
CA GLU A 252 -8.68 11.53 31.55
C GLU A 252 -9.84 10.58 31.77
N GLY A 253 -9.53 9.36 32.20
CA GLY A 253 -10.52 8.31 32.43
C GLY A 253 -9.92 6.92 32.40
N SER A 254 -10.74 5.91 32.64
CA SER A 254 -10.37 4.50 32.46
C SER A 254 -10.17 4.17 30.97
N LEU A 255 -9.63 2.98 30.69
CA LEU A 255 -9.55 2.45 29.32
C LEU A 255 -10.93 2.45 28.65
N GLU A 256 -11.94 1.97 29.37
CA GLU A 256 -13.31 1.87 28.88
C GLU A 256 -13.90 3.25 28.60
N ASP A 257 -13.70 4.24 29.49
CA ASP A 257 -14.19 5.60 29.29
C ASP A 257 -13.58 6.24 28.03
N ARG A 258 -12.30 6.00 27.81
CA ARG A 258 -11.58 6.49 26.63
C ARG A 258 -12.06 5.84 25.33
N LEU A 259 -12.30 4.53 25.33
CA LEU A 259 -12.82 3.83 24.15
C LEU A 259 -14.28 4.23 23.88
N ARG A 260 -15.11 4.45 24.90
CA ARG A 260 -16.46 5.05 24.73
C ARG A 260 -16.40 6.48 24.20
N TYR A 261 -15.43 7.27 24.66
CA TYR A 261 -15.21 8.61 24.12
C TYR A 261 -14.91 8.61 22.63
N VAL A 262 -14.20 7.59 22.12
CA VAL A 262 -13.97 7.37 20.68
C VAL A 262 -15.23 6.88 19.95
N GLY A 263 -16.23 6.37 20.68
CA GLY A 263 -17.51 5.91 20.13
C GLY A 263 -17.65 4.38 20.02
N TYR A 264 -16.80 3.62 20.65
CA TYR A 264 -16.94 2.16 20.64
C TYR A 264 -18.00 1.66 21.63
N PRO A 265 -18.89 0.75 21.22
CA PRO A 265 -19.83 0.06 22.11
C PRO A 265 -19.11 -0.86 23.11
N ASP A 266 -19.72 -1.08 24.30
CA ASP A 266 -19.13 -1.89 25.37
C ASP A 266 -18.77 -3.32 24.93
N GLU A 267 -19.57 -3.92 24.08
CA GLU A 267 -19.30 -5.24 23.52
C GLU A 267 -18.03 -5.31 22.65
N MET A 268 -17.77 -4.25 21.85
CA MET A 268 -16.52 -4.14 21.11
C MET A 268 -15.34 -3.87 22.04
N ILE A 269 -15.52 -3.02 23.03
CA ILE A 269 -14.50 -2.75 24.06
C ILE A 269 -14.10 -4.06 24.77
N GLY A 270 -15.07 -4.91 25.11
CA GLY A 270 -14.80 -6.22 25.68
C GLY A 270 -13.89 -7.09 24.81
N ARG A 271 -14.21 -7.18 23.50
CA ARG A 271 -13.39 -7.94 22.53
C ARG A 271 -11.99 -7.35 22.35
N MET A 272 -11.86 -6.02 22.25
CA MET A 272 -10.56 -5.36 22.16
C MET A 272 -9.65 -5.69 23.34
N LYS A 273 -10.20 -5.71 24.55
CA LYS A 273 -9.46 -6.08 25.76
C LYS A 273 -8.95 -7.52 25.75
N GLU A 274 -9.65 -8.43 25.07
CA GLU A 274 -9.23 -9.82 24.90
C GLU A 274 -8.15 -9.99 23.82
N GLN A 275 -8.14 -9.12 22.82
CA GLN A 275 -7.26 -9.25 21.65
C GLN A 275 -5.99 -8.41 21.74
N TRP A 276 -6.06 -7.23 22.33
CA TRP A 276 -4.90 -6.35 22.42
C TRP A 276 -3.95 -6.80 23.54
N THR A 277 -2.67 -6.67 23.29
CA THR A 277 -1.63 -6.92 24.31
C THR A 277 -1.74 -5.91 25.43
N GLN A 278 -1.21 -6.25 26.62
CA GLN A 278 -1.19 -5.32 27.74
C GLN A 278 -0.53 -3.99 27.37
N GLN A 279 0.52 -4.01 26.56
CA GLN A 279 1.22 -2.83 26.10
C GLN A 279 0.31 -1.94 25.23
N GLN A 280 -0.50 -2.54 24.35
CA GLN A 280 -1.51 -1.82 23.55
C GLN A 280 -2.60 -1.23 24.44
N LEU A 281 -3.09 -1.99 25.41
CA LEU A 281 -4.05 -1.49 26.40
C LEU A 281 -3.48 -0.33 27.22
N ASP A 282 -2.20 -0.37 27.53
CA ASP A 282 -1.51 0.70 28.30
C ASP A 282 -1.42 2.00 27.49
N VAL A 283 -1.15 1.94 26.17
CA VAL A 283 -1.16 3.15 25.30
C VAL A 283 -2.49 3.88 25.42
N VAL A 284 -3.61 3.17 25.38
CA VAL A 284 -4.94 3.79 25.49
C VAL A 284 -5.30 4.09 26.95
N GLY A 285 -5.16 3.10 27.84
CA GLY A 285 -5.68 3.16 29.22
C GLY A 285 -4.79 3.93 30.18
N LYS A 286 -3.47 3.85 30.03
CA LYS A 286 -2.51 4.52 30.92
C LYS A 286 -1.99 5.80 30.29
N ASP A 287 -1.43 5.70 29.06
CA ASP A 287 -0.80 6.85 28.40
C ASP A 287 -1.84 7.80 27.82
N GLY A 288 -3.03 7.31 27.49
CA GLY A 288 -4.18 8.09 27.04
C GLY A 288 -4.11 8.53 25.59
N PHE A 289 -3.62 7.67 24.70
CA PHE A 289 -3.54 7.96 23.27
C PHE A 289 -4.32 6.93 22.45
N MET A 290 -4.94 7.37 21.37
CA MET A 290 -5.56 6.52 20.37
C MET A 290 -4.95 6.78 19.01
N VAL A 291 -4.63 5.69 18.29
CA VAL A 291 -4.10 5.77 16.92
C VAL A 291 -5.09 6.42 15.97
N SER A 292 -4.58 7.18 15.00
CA SER A 292 -5.39 7.83 13.98
C SER A 292 -4.88 7.50 12.57
N ALA A 293 -4.22 8.42 11.87
CA ALA A 293 -3.64 8.14 10.57
C ALA A 293 -2.30 7.42 10.71
N ALA A 294 -1.99 6.55 9.76
CA ALA A 294 -0.70 5.89 9.66
C ALA A 294 -0.40 5.46 8.23
N SER A 295 0.88 5.35 7.89
CA SER A 295 1.34 4.73 6.64
C SER A 295 2.36 3.64 6.93
N LEU A 296 2.17 2.50 6.28
CA LEU A 296 3.18 1.48 6.09
C LEU A 296 3.83 1.72 4.72
N PHE A 297 5.12 1.97 4.73
CA PHE A 297 5.88 2.22 3.51
C PHE A 297 5.91 0.97 2.60
N PRO A 298 5.77 1.07 1.26
CA PRO A 298 5.56 2.33 0.54
C PRO A 298 4.09 2.65 0.24
N ASN A 299 3.17 1.66 0.16
CA ASN A 299 1.91 1.83 -0.55
C ASN A 299 0.64 1.69 0.27
N MET A 300 0.74 1.53 1.59
CA MET A 300 -0.43 1.31 2.42
C MET A 300 -0.61 2.41 3.47
N SER A 301 -1.85 2.86 3.65
CA SER A 301 -2.18 3.78 4.74
C SER A 301 -3.46 3.38 5.45
N PHE A 302 -3.59 3.87 6.68
CA PHE A 302 -4.74 3.67 7.55
C PHE A 302 -5.27 5.02 8.02
N VAL A 303 -6.58 5.10 8.24
CA VAL A 303 -7.19 6.17 9.02
C VAL A 303 -8.18 5.56 10.00
N HIS A 304 -8.06 5.92 11.24
CA HIS A 304 -9.05 5.74 12.26
C HIS A 304 -9.48 7.13 12.76
N ASN A 305 -10.73 7.45 12.58
CA ASN A 305 -11.27 8.73 12.99
C ASN A 305 -12.69 8.57 13.51
N TRP A 306 -13.16 9.55 14.31
CA TRP A 306 -14.46 9.49 15.00
C TRP A 306 -15.19 10.84 14.90
N PRO A 307 -15.74 11.16 13.71
CA PRO A 307 -16.52 12.38 13.51
C PRO A 307 -17.82 12.35 14.33
N ARG A 308 -18.37 13.52 14.61
CA ARG A 308 -19.74 13.65 15.12
C ARG A 308 -20.73 13.19 14.07
N VAL A 309 -21.85 12.63 14.53
CA VAL A 309 -22.94 12.19 13.66
C VAL A 309 -23.72 13.40 13.15
N GLU A 310 -23.92 14.39 14.03
CA GLU A 310 -24.67 15.62 13.75
C GLU A 310 -23.99 16.79 14.46
N GLU A 311 -24.18 17.99 13.90
CA GLU A 311 -23.72 19.23 14.52
C GLU A 311 -24.31 19.37 15.94
N GLY A 312 -23.44 19.69 16.90
CA GLY A 312 -23.85 19.87 18.30
C GLY A 312 -24.12 18.58 19.07
N SER A 313 -24.09 17.39 18.43
CA SER A 313 -24.18 16.11 19.12
C SER A 313 -22.87 15.79 19.84
N ASP A 314 -22.97 15.14 21.01
CA ASP A 314 -21.81 14.53 21.67
C ASP A 314 -21.51 13.12 21.14
N GLU A 315 -22.39 12.56 20.35
CA GLU A 315 -22.23 11.25 19.73
C GLU A 315 -21.22 11.31 18.58
N VAL A 316 -20.30 10.37 18.60
CA VAL A 316 -19.31 10.17 17.53
C VAL A 316 -19.38 8.76 17.00
N LEU A 317 -19.03 8.58 15.73
CA LEU A 317 -18.98 7.29 15.07
C LEU A 317 -17.57 7.01 14.56
N PRO A 318 -16.85 6.08 15.17
CA PRO A 318 -15.54 5.69 14.68
C PRO A 318 -15.68 4.92 13.36
N PHE A 319 -14.75 5.16 12.46
CA PHE A 319 -14.53 4.35 11.28
C PHE A 319 -13.06 4.09 11.06
N ILE A 320 -12.76 3.00 10.38
CA ILE A 320 -11.41 2.68 9.91
C ILE A 320 -11.46 2.63 8.38
N SER A 321 -10.49 3.24 7.74
CA SER A 321 -10.21 3.05 6.31
C SER A 321 -8.80 2.53 6.10
N ILE A 322 -8.67 1.71 5.06
CA ILE A 322 -7.40 1.20 4.57
C ILE A 322 -7.22 1.70 3.14
N ARG A 323 -6.04 2.14 2.80
CA ARG A 323 -5.72 2.67 1.47
C ARG A 323 -4.53 1.97 0.86
N MET A 324 -4.59 1.88 -0.45
CA MET A 324 -3.47 1.52 -1.29
C MET A 324 -3.17 2.67 -2.26
N TRP A 325 -1.93 3.11 -2.26
CA TRP A 325 -1.41 4.08 -3.21
C TRP A 325 -0.82 3.32 -4.39
N GLN A 326 -1.44 3.44 -5.55
CA GLN A 326 -1.02 2.82 -6.79
C GLN A 326 -0.51 3.90 -7.73
N PRO A 327 0.81 4.14 -7.82
CA PRO A 327 1.35 5.13 -8.75
C PRO A 327 1.10 4.71 -10.19
N ILE A 328 0.67 5.65 -11.01
CA ILE A 328 0.46 5.50 -12.45
C ILE A 328 1.61 6.17 -13.22
N SER A 329 2.05 7.31 -12.72
CA SER A 329 3.19 8.06 -13.25
C SER A 329 3.81 8.91 -12.12
N GLU A 330 4.83 9.68 -12.44
CA GLU A 330 5.43 10.65 -11.53
C GLU A 330 4.45 11.69 -10.97
N ASN A 331 3.29 11.86 -11.61
CA ASN A 331 2.31 12.89 -11.26
C ASN A 331 0.85 12.41 -11.28
N GLU A 332 0.62 11.12 -11.27
CA GLU A 332 -0.72 10.54 -11.17
C GLU A 332 -0.69 9.29 -10.30
N THR A 333 -1.62 9.23 -9.35
CA THR A 333 -1.80 8.08 -8.44
C THR A 333 -3.25 7.60 -8.49
N GLU A 334 -3.46 6.30 -8.61
CA GLU A 334 -4.75 5.67 -8.37
C GLU A 334 -4.84 5.32 -6.88
N VAL A 335 -5.87 5.81 -6.24
CA VAL A 335 -6.18 5.51 -4.83
C VAL A 335 -7.23 4.43 -4.78
N LEU A 336 -6.95 3.36 -4.05
CA LEU A 336 -7.93 2.36 -3.66
C LEU A 336 -8.19 2.53 -2.17
N SER A 337 -9.44 2.68 -1.77
CA SER A 337 -9.84 2.91 -0.38
C SER A 337 -10.93 1.93 0.04
N TRP A 338 -10.70 1.24 1.13
CA TRP A 338 -11.66 0.32 1.74
C TRP A 338 -12.12 0.88 3.09
N PHE A 339 -13.39 0.70 3.37
CA PHE A 339 -13.90 0.73 4.73
C PHE A 339 -13.55 -0.58 5.41
N ALA A 340 -12.98 -0.51 6.61
CA ALA A 340 -12.66 -1.67 7.43
C ALA A 340 -13.49 -1.66 8.71
N VAL A 341 -14.00 -2.82 9.11
CA VAL A 341 -14.81 -2.95 10.32
C VAL A 341 -14.64 -4.34 10.94
N ASP A 342 -14.72 -4.42 12.28
CA ASP A 342 -14.74 -5.67 13.02
C ASP A 342 -15.86 -6.59 12.50
N LYS A 343 -15.52 -7.82 12.12
CA LYS A 343 -16.48 -8.83 11.64
C LYS A 343 -17.61 -9.05 12.63
N ASN A 344 -17.35 -8.97 13.92
CA ASN A 344 -18.28 -9.24 15.00
C ASN A 344 -19.04 -7.98 15.49
N ALA A 345 -18.84 -6.82 14.85
CA ALA A 345 -19.64 -5.65 15.16
C ALA A 345 -21.10 -5.84 14.71
N SER A 346 -22.03 -5.19 15.41
CA SER A 346 -23.45 -5.22 15.01
C SER A 346 -23.65 -4.61 13.62
N GLU A 347 -24.64 -5.09 12.87
CA GLU A 347 -24.92 -4.55 11.53
C GLU A 347 -25.33 -3.06 11.58
N GLU A 348 -25.95 -2.62 12.67
CA GLU A 348 -26.26 -1.21 12.89
C GLU A 348 -24.98 -0.39 13.02
N TYR A 349 -24.02 -0.82 13.86
CA TYR A 349 -22.71 -0.16 13.99
C TYR A 349 -21.98 -0.13 12.64
N LYS A 350 -21.92 -1.28 11.92
CA LYS A 350 -21.29 -1.35 10.61
C LYS A 350 -21.90 -0.35 9.61
N ALA A 351 -23.22 -0.23 9.60
CA ALA A 351 -23.92 0.68 8.69
C ALA A 351 -23.66 2.15 9.02
N LEU A 352 -23.66 2.52 10.29
CA LEU A 352 -23.40 3.89 10.75
C LEU A 352 -21.92 4.27 10.55
N SER A 353 -21.00 3.39 10.92
CA SER A 353 -19.56 3.57 10.71
C SER A 353 -19.20 3.71 9.22
N TYR A 354 -19.87 2.95 8.34
CA TYR A 354 -19.71 3.10 6.89
C TYR A 354 -20.17 4.47 6.37
N LYS A 355 -21.26 5.02 6.91
CA LYS A 355 -21.68 6.39 6.55
C LYS A 355 -20.66 7.43 6.98
N ALA A 356 -20.09 7.28 8.18
CA ALA A 356 -19.01 8.16 8.67
C ALA A 356 -17.78 8.10 7.76
N TYR A 357 -17.37 6.90 7.32
CA TYR A 357 -16.31 6.73 6.33
C TYR A 357 -16.62 7.44 5.01
N LEU A 358 -17.82 7.24 4.45
CA LEU A 358 -18.21 7.88 3.18
C LEU A 358 -18.21 9.40 3.28
N MET A 359 -18.68 9.95 4.40
CA MET A 359 -18.72 11.38 4.66
C MET A 359 -17.30 11.99 4.75
N CYS A 360 -16.35 11.26 5.35
CA CYS A 360 -15.02 11.79 5.65
C CYS A 360 -14.00 11.45 4.57
N PHE A 361 -13.80 10.16 4.26
CA PHE A 361 -12.70 9.64 3.46
C PHE A 361 -13.13 8.69 2.33
N GLY A 362 -14.42 8.67 1.97
CA GLY A 362 -14.84 8.16 0.67
C GLY A 362 -14.33 9.06 -0.46
N SER A 363 -14.44 8.62 -1.71
CA SER A 363 -13.96 9.36 -2.89
C SER A 363 -14.51 10.78 -3.05
N GLY A 364 -15.66 11.06 -2.45
CA GLY A 364 -16.29 12.39 -2.34
C GLY A 364 -16.32 12.92 -0.91
N GLY A 365 -15.55 12.33 -0.01
CA GLY A 365 -15.51 12.72 1.40
C GLY A 365 -14.88 14.09 1.62
N MET A 366 -15.32 14.80 2.64
CA MET A 366 -14.90 16.19 2.87
C MET A 366 -13.39 16.30 3.13
N PHE A 367 -12.83 15.43 3.95
CA PHE A 367 -11.38 15.42 4.18
C PHE A 367 -10.59 15.07 2.93
N GLU A 368 -11.10 14.10 2.15
CA GLU A 368 -10.44 13.67 0.93
C GLU A 368 -10.28 14.80 -0.08
N GLN A 369 -11.34 15.60 -0.26
CA GLN A 369 -11.32 16.69 -1.23
C GLN A 369 -10.36 17.81 -0.80
N ASP A 370 -10.33 18.14 0.48
CA ASP A 370 -9.42 19.13 1.04
C ASP A 370 -7.95 18.71 0.84
N ASP A 371 -7.65 17.43 1.10
CA ASP A 371 -6.30 16.87 0.94
C ASP A 371 -5.87 16.83 -0.53
N VAL A 372 -6.75 16.34 -1.41
CA VAL A 372 -6.46 16.16 -2.84
C VAL A 372 -6.10 17.48 -3.50
N GLU A 373 -6.76 18.59 -3.16
CA GLU A 373 -6.43 19.91 -3.70
C GLU A 373 -4.97 20.29 -3.39
N ASN A 374 -4.53 20.06 -2.14
CA ASN A 374 -3.15 20.34 -1.74
C ASN A 374 -2.16 19.44 -2.47
N TRP A 375 -2.43 18.14 -2.57
CA TRP A 375 -1.53 17.17 -3.24
C TRP A 375 -1.36 17.49 -4.72
N VAL A 376 -2.46 17.82 -5.41
CA VAL A 376 -2.45 18.20 -6.83
C VAL A 376 -1.68 19.50 -7.03
N SER A 377 -1.93 20.52 -6.20
CA SER A 377 -1.24 21.81 -6.28
C SER A 377 0.26 21.67 -6.09
N LEU A 378 0.68 20.89 -5.07
CA LEU A 378 2.09 20.63 -4.78
C LEU A 378 2.78 19.92 -5.96
N THR A 379 2.17 18.85 -6.47
CA THR A 379 2.71 18.08 -7.60
C THR A 379 2.87 18.95 -8.85
N ASN A 380 1.87 19.76 -9.18
CA ASN A 380 1.92 20.65 -10.33
C ASN A 380 3.00 21.73 -10.18
N THR A 381 3.14 22.29 -8.99
CA THR A 381 4.16 23.31 -8.70
C THR A 381 5.57 22.71 -8.81
N ALA A 382 5.78 21.48 -8.34
CA ALA A 382 7.07 20.78 -8.41
C ALA A 382 7.56 20.55 -9.85
N ALA A 383 6.67 20.53 -10.84
CA ALA A 383 7.03 20.43 -12.28
C ALA A 383 7.76 21.69 -12.80
N GLY A 384 7.62 22.82 -12.14
CA GLY A 384 8.14 24.11 -12.60
C GLY A 384 9.67 24.14 -12.68
N SER A 385 10.22 24.80 -13.69
CA SER A 385 11.68 24.89 -13.89
C SER A 385 12.40 25.61 -12.74
N MET A 386 11.73 26.52 -12.06
CA MET A 386 12.25 27.20 -10.86
C MET A 386 12.14 26.27 -9.64
N ALA A 387 10.99 25.60 -9.47
CA ALA A 387 10.75 24.66 -8.37
C ALA A 387 11.78 23.53 -8.34
N ARG A 388 12.12 22.98 -9.52
CA ARG A 388 13.16 21.93 -9.65
C ARG A 388 14.54 22.29 -9.10
N ARG A 389 14.79 23.56 -8.79
CA ARG A 389 16.05 24.05 -8.21
C ARG A 389 15.94 24.36 -6.73
N LEU A 390 14.77 24.17 -6.14
CA LEU A 390 14.50 24.53 -4.76
C LEU A 390 14.64 23.32 -3.83
N LEU A 391 15.16 23.58 -2.65
CA LEU A 391 15.08 22.73 -1.49
C LEU A 391 13.95 23.29 -0.60
N LEU A 392 12.94 22.47 -0.37
CA LEU A 392 11.82 22.80 0.51
C LEU A 392 12.25 22.62 1.97
N ASN A 393 11.61 23.35 2.86
CA ASN A 393 11.93 23.31 4.28
C ASN A 393 11.06 22.27 5.00
N GLY A 394 11.60 21.08 5.21
CA GLY A 394 11.02 20.00 6.01
C GLY A 394 11.65 19.90 7.41
N ARG A 395 12.02 21.05 8.03
CA ARG A 395 12.79 21.10 9.28
C ARG A 395 11.93 21.20 10.54
N MET A 396 10.62 21.17 10.44
CA MET A 396 9.77 21.23 11.63
C MET A 396 10.18 20.15 12.64
N GLY A 397 10.45 20.57 13.86
CA GLY A 397 10.97 19.71 14.93
C GLY A 397 12.50 19.59 14.98
N LEU A 398 13.25 20.30 14.11
CA LEU A 398 14.73 20.40 14.14
C LEU A 398 15.20 21.82 14.45
N LEU A 399 16.25 21.90 15.28
CA LEU A 399 17.04 23.11 15.48
C LEU A 399 17.99 23.33 14.27
N GLU A 400 18.66 24.50 14.24
CA GLU A 400 19.59 24.83 13.14
C GLU A 400 20.79 23.86 13.04
N ASP A 401 21.22 23.33 14.16
CA ASP A 401 22.31 22.34 14.25
C ASP A 401 21.87 20.90 13.97
N GLY A 402 20.59 20.68 13.64
CA GLY A 402 20.01 19.36 13.36
C GLY A 402 19.56 18.59 14.59
N GLN A 403 19.70 19.13 15.79
CA GLN A 403 19.14 18.49 17.00
C GLN A 403 17.62 18.59 17.03
N ASN A 404 16.95 17.66 17.72
CA ASN A 404 15.51 17.71 17.89
C ASN A 404 15.08 18.88 18.78
N VAL A 405 14.00 19.56 18.40
CA VAL A 405 13.33 20.56 19.26
C VAL A 405 12.68 19.89 20.46
N VAL A 406 12.11 18.70 20.22
CA VAL A 406 11.45 17.87 21.24
C VAL A 406 12.06 16.48 21.18
N GLU A 407 12.60 16.04 22.28
CA GLU A 407 13.15 14.69 22.40
C GLU A 407 12.04 13.62 22.30
N PRO A 408 12.36 12.42 21.81
CA PRO A 408 11.44 11.30 21.83
C PRO A 408 10.98 10.98 23.24
N LEU A 409 9.72 10.56 23.38
CA LEU A 409 9.19 10.07 24.64
C LEU A 409 9.95 8.81 25.10
N THR A 410 10.18 8.74 26.39
CA THR A 410 10.77 7.55 27.02
C THR A 410 9.70 6.44 27.17
N ALA A 411 10.12 5.21 27.39
CA ALA A 411 9.22 4.09 27.66
C ALA A 411 8.37 4.24 28.94
N LYS A 412 8.69 5.23 29.79
CA LYS A 412 7.85 5.59 30.95
C LYS A 412 6.71 6.52 30.60
N GLU A 413 6.87 7.28 29.54
CA GLU A 413 5.92 8.31 29.07
C GLU A 413 4.99 7.77 27.99
N TYR A 414 5.46 6.79 27.20
CA TYR A 414 4.68 6.16 26.14
C TYR A 414 5.01 4.67 26.04
N SER A 415 3.98 3.84 26.09
CA SER A 415 4.12 2.38 26.15
C SER A 415 4.34 1.74 24.77
N GLY A 416 4.02 2.43 23.67
CA GLY A 416 4.17 1.88 22.31
C GLY A 416 5.64 1.83 21.85
N PRO A 417 5.99 0.92 20.93
CA PRO A 417 7.33 0.80 20.39
C PRO A 417 7.67 1.93 19.41
N GLY A 418 8.94 2.02 19.05
CA GLY A 418 9.47 2.99 18.09
C GLY A 418 9.82 4.33 18.71
N SER A 419 9.95 5.35 17.85
CA SER A 419 10.28 6.72 18.26
C SER A 419 9.03 7.59 18.23
N THR A 420 8.60 8.04 19.38
CA THR A 420 7.35 8.81 19.56
C THR A 420 7.66 10.21 20.08
N ARG A 421 7.01 11.23 19.53
CA ARG A 421 7.19 12.64 19.88
C ARG A 421 5.86 13.33 20.10
N ILE A 422 5.80 14.25 21.07
CA ILE A 422 4.62 15.10 21.32
C ILE A 422 4.71 16.36 20.45
N GLY A 423 3.57 16.76 19.92
CA GLY A 423 3.40 18.01 19.20
C GLY A 423 3.73 17.90 17.70
N TYR A 424 3.88 19.06 17.07
CA TYR A 424 4.10 19.16 15.64
C TYR A 424 5.56 18.88 15.27
N SER A 425 5.78 17.98 14.33
CA SER A 425 7.10 17.61 13.81
C SER A 425 6.93 16.99 12.44
N GLU A 426 7.87 17.20 11.55
CA GLU A 426 7.99 16.49 10.26
C GLU A 426 8.96 15.30 10.36
N TYR A 427 9.14 14.76 11.54
CA TYR A 427 10.00 13.60 11.75
C TYR A 427 9.57 12.40 10.89
N ASN A 428 8.29 12.08 10.89
CA ASN A 428 7.77 10.93 10.14
C ASN A 428 7.90 11.12 8.62
N GLN A 429 7.68 12.34 8.13
CA GLN A 429 7.86 12.68 6.73
C GLN A 429 9.32 12.50 6.30
N ARG A 430 10.26 12.95 7.14
CA ARG A 430 11.70 12.74 6.89
C ARG A 430 12.07 11.25 6.92
N GLU A 431 11.54 10.46 7.86
CA GLU A 431 11.77 9.02 7.91
C GLU A 431 11.25 8.30 6.67
N LEU A 432 10.05 8.67 6.18
CA LEU A 432 9.49 8.13 4.96
C LEU A 432 10.38 8.45 3.75
N LEU A 433 10.78 9.71 3.60
CA LEU A 433 11.64 10.17 2.51
C LEU A 433 13.06 9.61 2.62
N PHE A 434 13.56 9.40 3.83
CA PHE A 434 14.83 8.75 4.07
C PHE A 434 14.81 7.29 3.58
N ARG A 435 13.75 6.53 3.92
CA ARG A 435 13.57 5.16 3.41
C ARG A 435 13.41 5.11 1.91
N TRP A 436 12.65 6.04 1.36
CA TRP A 436 12.50 6.19 -0.08
C TRP A 436 13.87 6.38 -0.76
N ALA A 437 14.67 7.31 -0.26
CA ALA A 437 15.99 7.60 -0.81
C ALA A 437 16.95 6.41 -0.66
N ASP A 438 16.95 5.72 0.48
CA ASP A 438 17.72 4.49 0.71
C ASP A 438 17.41 3.41 -0.32
N HIS A 439 16.12 3.21 -0.67
CA HIS A 439 15.75 2.27 -1.73
C HIS A 439 16.31 2.67 -3.09
N LEU A 440 16.31 3.96 -3.41
CA LEU A 440 16.84 4.44 -4.70
C LEU A 440 18.36 4.27 -4.82
N GLU A 441 19.10 4.21 -3.71
CA GLU A 441 20.54 3.97 -3.72
C GLU A 441 20.90 2.47 -3.90
N ARG A 442 19.96 1.56 -3.66
CA ARG A 442 20.22 0.12 -3.81
C ARG A 442 20.58 -0.21 -5.26
N PRO A 443 21.62 -1.02 -5.48
CA PRO A 443 22.01 -1.38 -6.83
C PRO A 443 20.88 -2.17 -7.52
N VAL A 444 20.66 -1.90 -8.81
CA VAL A 444 19.76 -2.72 -9.64
C VAL A 444 20.39 -4.10 -9.77
N GLN A 445 19.72 -5.12 -9.26
CA GLN A 445 20.07 -6.50 -9.62
C GLN A 445 19.54 -6.74 -11.03
N ALA A 446 20.36 -7.32 -11.90
CA ALA A 446 19.89 -7.76 -13.21
C ALA A 446 18.68 -8.68 -12.98
N ALA A 447 17.52 -8.30 -13.53
CA ALA A 447 16.33 -9.14 -13.47
C ALA A 447 16.68 -10.52 -14.06
N ALA A 448 16.63 -11.56 -13.23
CA ALA A 448 16.76 -12.91 -13.73
C ALA A 448 15.65 -13.15 -14.74
N GLN A 449 15.99 -13.62 -15.95
CA GLN A 449 14.97 -14.01 -16.91
C GLN A 449 14.10 -15.11 -16.29
N LEU A 450 12.85 -14.81 -16.01
CA LEU A 450 11.89 -15.78 -15.54
C LEU A 450 11.51 -16.69 -16.72
N HIS A 451 12.06 -17.91 -16.75
CA HIS A 451 11.72 -18.90 -17.77
C HIS A 451 10.35 -19.48 -17.46
N VAL A 452 9.37 -19.08 -18.21
CA VAL A 452 7.99 -19.59 -18.12
C VAL A 452 8.00 -21.06 -18.57
N GLY A 453 7.76 -21.95 -17.62
CA GLY A 453 7.45 -23.36 -17.94
C GLY A 453 8.62 -24.28 -18.21
N ILE A 454 9.84 -23.88 -17.94
CA ILE A 454 10.99 -24.77 -17.96
C ILE A 454 11.53 -24.87 -16.54
N ASP A 455 11.55 -26.08 -15.97
CA ASP A 455 12.18 -26.36 -14.70
C ASP A 455 13.66 -25.88 -14.77
N PRO A 456 14.11 -24.96 -13.91
CA PRO A 456 15.47 -24.42 -13.96
C PRO A 456 16.55 -25.52 -13.89
N VAL A 457 16.24 -26.67 -13.33
CA VAL A 457 17.14 -27.83 -13.32
C VAL A 457 17.34 -28.44 -14.72
N GLN A 458 16.41 -28.26 -15.66
CA GLN A 458 16.55 -28.74 -17.05
C GLN A 458 17.20 -27.71 -17.99
N ALA A 459 17.17 -26.44 -17.66
CA ALA A 459 17.84 -25.39 -18.48
C ALA A 459 19.39 -25.47 -18.42
N GLY A 460 19.92 -26.00 -17.35
CA GLY A 460 21.36 -26.24 -17.20
C GLY A 460 21.93 -27.42 -18.02
N ALA A 461 21.07 -28.33 -18.51
CA ALA A 461 21.50 -29.52 -19.25
C ALA A 461 21.61 -29.31 -20.78
N VAL A 462 21.10 -28.17 -21.31
CA VAL A 462 21.13 -27.86 -22.75
C VAL A 462 22.34 -26.98 -23.15
N ALA A 463 23.07 -26.43 -22.19
CA ALA A 463 24.21 -25.55 -22.44
C ALA A 463 25.55 -26.28 -22.70
N GLY A 464 25.52 -27.60 -22.83
CA GLY A 464 26.74 -28.43 -23.01
C GLY A 464 26.74 -29.29 -24.29
N GLY A 465 26.31 -28.81 -25.42
CA GLY A 465 26.33 -29.56 -26.67
C GLY A 465 26.56 -28.67 -27.89
N ASP A 466 27.75 -28.76 -28.41
CA ASP A 466 28.24 -28.46 -29.77
C ASP A 466 28.16 -27.03 -30.33
N ALA A 467 29.35 -26.59 -30.73
CA ALA A 467 29.65 -25.38 -31.47
C ALA A 467 28.77 -25.22 -32.72
N ALA A 468 28.08 -24.06 -32.84
CA ALA A 468 27.35 -23.67 -34.02
C ALA A 468 28.30 -23.48 -35.24
N PRO A 469 27.91 -23.91 -36.45
CA PRO A 469 28.67 -23.60 -37.65
C PRO A 469 28.53 -22.11 -38.01
N SER A 470 29.66 -21.52 -38.42
CA SER A 470 29.77 -20.16 -38.89
C SER A 470 28.76 -19.83 -40.01
N VAL A 471 27.89 -18.89 -39.80
CA VAL A 471 26.95 -18.38 -40.84
C VAL A 471 27.73 -17.44 -41.77
N GLY A 472 27.85 -17.87 -43.02
CA GLY A 472 28.39 -17.07 -44.12
C GLY A 472 27.52 -15.85 -44.45
N SER A 473 28.20 -14.83 -44.93
CA SER A 473 27.70 -13.50 -45.27
C SER A 473 26.35 -13.48 -46.06
N ALA A 474 25.42 -12.69 -45.54
CA ALA A 474 24.14 -12.42 -46.20
C ALA A 474 24.31 -11.59 -47.45
N ALA A 475 23.72 -12.06 -48.54
CA ALA A 475 23.57 -11.34 -49.78
C ALA A 475 22.47 -10.26 -49.65
N THR A 476 22.79 -9.06 -50.08
CA THR A 476 21.88 -7.90 -50.22
C THR A 476 20.82 -8.18 -51.28
N VAL A 477 19.55 -8.00 -50.90
CA VAL A 477 18.42 -7.98 -51.87
C VAL A 477 18.14 -6.53 -52.26
N PRO A 478 17.99 -6.19 -53.57
CA PRO A 478 17.70 -4.83 -53.97
C PRO A 478 16.23 -4.47 -53.83
N ALA A 479 15.98 -3.25 -53.38
CA ALA A 479 14.67 -2.62 -53.38
C ALA A 479 14.28 -2.24 -54.81
N ALA A 480 13.19 -2.81 -55.31
CA ALA A 480 12.46 -2.26 -56.47
C ALA A 480 11.01 -2.72 -56.44
N MET A 481 10.13 -1.73 -56.67
CA MET A 481 8.73 -1.83 -57.15
C MET A 481 7.64 -2.19 -56.14
N MET A 482 7.04 -1.14 -55.60
CA MET A 482 5.58 -1.04 -55.49
C MET A 482 5.17 0.38 -55.82
N SER A 483 4.73 0.57 -57.05
CA SER A 483 3.83 1.63 -57.49
C SER A 483 2.62 0.99 -58.15
N GLN A 484 1.46 1.55 -57.82
CA GLN A 484 0.19 1.57 -58.56
C GLN A 484 -0.91 0.55 -58.17
N GLU A 485 -2.00 1.22 -57.86
CA GLU A 485 -3.45 0.97 -58.16
C GLU A 485 -4.20 0.01 -57.23
N ALA A 486 -5.20 0.39 -56.52
CA ALA A 486 -6.43 1.14 -56.67
C ALA A 486 -7.03 1.44 -55.25
#